data_032a504946082e62163e33edf7c676a8
#
_entry.id   032a504946082e62163e33edf7c676a8
#
_cell.length_a   1.000
_cell.length_b   1.000
_cell.length_c   1.000
_cell.angle_alpha   90.00
_cell.angle_beta   90.00
_cell.angle_gamma   90.00
#
_symmetry.space_group_name_H-M   'P 1'
#
loop_
_entity.id
_entity.type
_entity.pdbx_description
1 polymer ?
#
loop_
_entity_poly.entity_id
_entity_poly.type
_entity_poly.pdbx_seq_one_letter_code
_entity_poly.pdbx_strand_id
1 'polypeptide(L)'
;MKQEEIELKKGFPASRRVFKQGADEDIRVPFREIELSDTVTDYSTQKNEPLTVYDTAGVYHEEGYEVDVQKGIPKLRSNWIEAREDIEVYEGRKVQSIDNGFKKEGHHKFVETPFKYQPKRAQEGKRVTQMYYAKQGIITKEMKFVAAREGVEPEFVRDEIARGRAIIPNNVNHPESEPMIIGKNFQVKINANIGNSAVSSSIEAEIEKLVWATHWGADTIMDLSTGKNIHATREYLLRNSPVPVGTVPIYQALEKVNGIAEDLTWEIYRDTLIEQAEQGVDYFTIHAGVLLRYVPLTVDRLTGIVSRGGSIMAQWCLAHHEESFLYEHFDDICEILNRYDIAVSLGDGLRPGSIYDANDESQISELKTLGELTDIAWKHDVQVMIEGPGHIPMHKIKENQDLADFYCKEAPFYTLGPLTTDIAPAYDHITSAIGAAQIASHGTAMLCYVTPKEHLGLPNKDDVREGVITYKIAAHAADLAKGLKGASERDDAISKARFEFRWIDQFNLSLDPERAREYHDETLPKESAKVAHFCSTVSYTHLR
;
A
#
# COMPACT_ATOMS: atom_id res chain seq x y z
N MET A 1 -22.12 18.60 -3.26
CA MET A 1 -21.15 18.41 -2.18
C MET A 1 -20.85 19.79 -1.62
N LYS A 2 -21.21 20.06 -0.38
CA LYS A 2 -20.63 21.19 0.38
C LYS A 2 -19.27 20.71 0.85
N GLN A 3 -18.26 21.54 0.69
CA GLN A 3 -16.91 21.38 1.20
C GLN A 3 -16.97 21.51 2.73
N GLU A 4 -17.57 20.53 3.40
CA GLU A 4 -17.50 20.42 4.86
C GLU A 4 -16.13 19.85 5.16
N GLU A 5 -15.28 20.73 5.62
CA GLU A 5 -13.96 20.63 6.21
C GLU A 5 -13.45 19.18 6.39
N ILE A 6 -12.81 18.64 5.34
CA ILE A 6 -11.85 17.56 5.52
C ILE A 6 -10.77 18.18 6.41
N GLU A 7 -10.66 17.70 7.64
CA GLU A 7 -9.66 18.15 8.61
C GLU A 7 -8.26 17.75 8.14
N LEU A 8 -7.68 18.59 7.30
CA LEU A 8 -6.34 18.39 6.77
C LEU A 8 -5.32 18.93 7.76
N LYS A 9 -4.61 18.05 8.43
CA LYS A 9 -3.46 18.46 9.23
C LYS A 9 -2.34 18.93 8.32
N LYS A 10 -1.93 20.18 8.50
CA LYS A 10 -0.82 20.80 7.77
C LYS A 10 0.53 20.38 8.38
N GLY A 11 1.02 19.18 8.01
CA GLY A 11 2.35 18.72 8.39
C GLY A 11 2.52 18.36 9.87
N PHE A 12 3.77 18.21 10.29
CA PHE A 12 4.17 17.84 11.64
C PHE A 12 4.89 19.00 12.34
N PRO A 13 4.87 19.06 13.69
CA PRO A 13 5.60 20.08 14.44
C PRO A 13 7.10 20.10 14.09
N ALA A 14 7.71 21.29 14.06
CA ALA A 14 9.13 21.52 13.75
C ALA A 14 9.62 20.81 12.48
N SER A 15 8.74 20.66 11.52
CA SER A 15 9.03 20.00 10.24
C SER A 15 8.62 20.88 9.09
N ARG A 16 9.42 20.86 8.04
CA ARG A 16 9.09 21.49 6.75
C ARG A 16 9.28 20.53 5.61
N ARG A 17 8.50 20.72 4.56
CA ARG A 17 8.69 19.97 3.31
C ARG A 17 9.90 20.50 2.56
N VAL A 18 10.79 19.60 2.20
CA VAL A 18 11.98 19.89 1.39
C VAL A 18 12.04 18.94 0.21
N PHE A 19 12.79 19.30 -0.82
CA PHE A 19 12.93 18.45 -1.99
C PHE A 19 14.39 18.08 -2.20
N LYS A 20 14.66 16.77 -2.33
CA LYS A 20 15.95 16.30 -2.83
C LYS A 20 15.87 16.26 -4.36
N GLN A 21 16.95 16.72 -4.99
CA GLN A 21 17.10 16.66 -6.44
C GLN A 21 17.35 15.20 -6.86
N GLY A 22 16.61 14.71 -7.84
CA GLY A 22 16.88 13.44 -8.50
C GLY A 22 18.01 13.54 -9.52
N ALA A 23 18.24 12.47 -10.28
CA ALA A 23 19.27 12.42 -11.32
C ALA A 23 19.01 13.41 -12.48
N ASP A 24 17.77 13.79 -12.71
CA ASP A 24 17.38 14.78 -13.72
C ASP A 24 16.82 16.03 -13.04
N GLU A 25 16.94 17.20 -13.68
CA GLU A 25 16.55 18.49 -13.12
C GLU A 25 15.04 18.62 -12.82
N ASP A 26 14.19 17.91 -13.54
CA ASP A 26 12.74 17.88 -13.37
C ASP A 26 12.26 16.87 -12.31
N ILE A 27 13.17 16.10 -11.71
CA ILE A 27 12.85 15.14 -10.65
C ILE A 27 13.11 15.76 -9.29
N ARG A 28 12.03 16.09 -8.57
CA ARG A 28 12.07 16.63 -7.21
C ARG A 28 11.36 15.66 -6.27
N VAL A 29 12.13 15.04 -5.38
CA VAL A 29 11.63 14.02 -4.47
C VAL A 29 11.33 14.65 -3.11
N PRO A 30 10.08 14.57 -2.60
CA PRO A 30 9.69 15.25 -1.38
C PRO A 30 10.18 14.49 -0.13
N PHE A 31 10.71 15.25 0.81
CA PHE A 31 11.07 14.80 2.15
C PHE A 31 10.51 15.77 3.19
N ARG A 32 10.32 15.27 4.38
CA ARG A 32 10.07 16.06 5.56
C ARG A 32 11.38 16.21 6.32
N GLU A 33 11.85 17.46 6.47
CA GLU A 33 13.00 17.79 7.28
C GLU A 33 12.55 18.15 8.68
N ILE A 34 13.07 17.45 9.68
CA ILE A 34 12.78 17.63 11.11
C ILE A 34 13.90 18.47 11.71
N GLU A 35 13.58 19.67 12.15
CA GLU A 35 14.54 20.55 12.83
C GLU A 35 14.82 20.04 14.24
N LEU A 36 16.10 20.09 14.63
CA LEU A 36 16.57 19.69 15.95
C LEU A 36 17.20 20.86 16.68
N SER A 37 16.97 20.95 17.98
CA SER A 37 17.61 21.92 18.84
C SER A 37 19.07 21.57 19.12
N ASP A 38 19.87 22.58 19.42
CA ASP A 38 21.27 22.41 19.75
C ASP A 38 21.48 21.61 21.05
N THR A 39 22.54 20.83 21.12
CA THR A 39 23.03 20.23 22.36
C THR A 39 23.78 21.30 23.15
N VAL A 40 23.26 21.69 24.30
CA VAL A 40 23.88 22.68 25.18
C VAL A 40 24.48 22.00 26.41
N THR A 41 25.75 22.25 26.67
CA THR A 41 26.47 21.81 27.87
C THR A 41 27.03 23.02 28.62
N ASP A 42 27.53 22.85 29.83
CA ASP A 42 28.13 23.92 30.61
C ASP A 42 29.37 24.55 29.89
N TYR A 43 29.94 23.85 28.91
CA TYR A 43 31.19 24.22 28.27
C TYR A 43 31.09 24.50 26.78
N SER A 44 30.00 24.05 26.12
CA SER A 44 29.86 24.16 24.67
C SER A 44 28.42 24.07 24.19
N THR A 45 28.18 24.65 23.02
CA THR A 45 26.93 24.44 22.23
C THR A 45 27.31 23.71 20.95
N GLN A 46 26.70 22.56 20.71
CA GLN A 46 26.86 21.76 19.49
C GLN A 46 25.59 21.81 18.70
N LYS A 47 25.64 22.23 17.44
CA LYS A 47 24.52 22.16 16.51
C LYS A 47 24.21 20.72 16.17
N ASN A 48 22.92 20.35 16.19
CA ASN A 48 22.43 19.09 15.65
C ASN A 48 21.89 19.34 14.24
N GLU A 49 22.35 18.54 13.28
CA GLU A 49 21.84 18.64 11.90
C GLU A 49 20.41 18.10 11.84
N PRO A 50 19.55 18.72 10.99
CA PRO A 50 18.19 18.25 10.81
C PRO A 50 18.13 16.85 10.20
N LEU A 51 17.09 16.09 10.52
CA LEU A 51 16.85 14.76 9.97
C LEU A 51 15.82 14.81 8.85
N THR A 52 16.05 14.11 7.75
CA THR A 52 15.10 14.02 6.64
C THR A 52 14.48 12.64 6.56
N VAL A 53 13.13 12.58 6.45
CA VAL A 53 12.37 11.36 6.20
C VAL A 53 11.48 11.56 4.97
N TYR A 54 11.21 10.50 4.19
CA TYR A 54 10.34 10.62 3.04
C TYR A 54 8.93 11.04 3.48
N ASP A 55 8.28 11.92 2.69
CA ASP A 55 6.95 12.44 2.98
C ASP A 55 5.92 11.84 2.01
N THR A 56 5.14 10.88 2.49
CA THR A 56 4.09 10.19 1.72
C THR A 56 2.83 11.03 1.50
N ALA A 57 2.69 12.15 2.20
CA ALA A 57 1.48 12.97 2.13
C ALA A 57 1.36 13.79 0.83
N GLY A 58 2.40 13.77 -0.02
CA GLY A 58 2.38 14.53 -1.26
C GLY A 58 2.14 16.02 -1.01
N VAL A 59 1.31 16.64 -1.82
CA VAL A 59 1.01 18.09 -1.75
C VAL A 59 0.24 18.51 -0.50
N TYR A 60 -0.34 17.57 0.25
CA TYR A 60 -1.11 17.89 1.46
C TYR A 60 -0.25 18.52 2.57
N HIS A 61 1.07 18.32 2.55
CA HIS A 61 2.01 18.99 3.45
C HIS A 61 2.71 20.20 2.83
N GLU A 62 2.34 20.59 1.62
CA GLU A 62 2.93 21.77 0.97
C GLU A 62 2.34 23.06 1.54
N GLU A 63 3.21 23.96 1.99
CA GLU A 63 2.78 25.25 2.55
C GLU A 63 2.10 26.10 1.46
N GLY A 64 0.92 26.60 1.79
CA GLY A 64 0.11 27.42 0.87
C GLY A 64 -0.68 26.62 -0.17
N TYR A 65 -0.60 25.29 -0.18
CA TYR A 65 -1.46 24.47 -1.05
C TYR A 65 -2.89 24.41 -0.49
N GLU A 66 -3.85 24.84 -1.30
CA GLU A 66 -5.28 24.73 -1.00
C GLU A 66 -5.85 23.49 -1.63
N VAL A 67 -6.36 22.59 -0.79
CA VAL A 67 -6.93 21.32 -1.25
C VAL A 67 -8.32 21.57 -1.84
N ASP A 68 -8.51 21.14 -3.08
CA ASP A 68 -9.82 21.06 -3.74
C ASP A 68 -10.03 19.66 -4.28
N VAL A 69 -10.71 18.83 -3.52
CA VAL A 69 -10.97 17.43 -3.88
C VAL A 69 -11.75 17.25 -5.18
N GLN A 70 -12.43 18.30 -5.64
CA GLN A 70 -13.16 18.31 -6.92
C GLN A 70 -12.24 18.53 -8.12
N LYS A 71 -11.06 19.10 -7.90
CA LYS A 71 -10.03 19.30 -8.95
C LYS A 71 -8.99 18.20 -8.94
N GLY A 72 -8.84 17.51 -7.80
CA GLY A 72 -7.75 16.57 -7.58
C GLY A 72 -6.40 17.27 -7.36
N ILE A 73 -5.36 16.45 -7.16
CA ILE A 73 -3.99 16.93 -6.94
C ILE A 73 -3.22 17.09 -8.27
N PRO A 74 -2.08 17.81 -8.27
CA PRO A 74 -1.26 17.99 -9.46
C PRO A 74 -0.76 16.69 -10.08
N LYS A 75 -0.73 16.63 -11.40
CA LYS A 75 -0.33 15.47 -12.20
C LYS A 75 1.18 15.44 -12.40
N LEU A 76 1.92 14.95 -11.43
CA LEU A 76 3.39 14.93 -11.39
C LEU A 76 4.02 14.27 -12.63
N ARG A 77 3.48 13.13 -13.07
CA ARG A 77 4.09 12.28 -14.08
C ARG A 77 3.61 12.52 -15.52
N SER A 78 2.67 13.45 -15.75
CA SER A 78 2.10 13.65 -17.11
C SER A 78 3.17 13.85 -18.18
N ASN A 79 4.11 14.77 -17.94
CA ASN A 79 5.18 15.06 -18.90
C ASN A 79 6.14 13.87 -19.08
N TRP A 80 6.39 13.09 -18.03
CA TRP A 80 7.26 11.90 -18.10
C TRP A 80 6.62 10.81 -18.97
N ILE A 81 5.31 10.59 -18.80
CA ILE A 81 4.54 9.60 -19.56
C ILE A 81 4.46 10.01 -21.04
N GLU A 82 4.16 11.28 -21.32
CA GLU A 82 4.04 11.79 -22.70
C GLU A 82 5.39 11.79 -23.44
N ALA A 83 6.48 12.08 -22.75
CA ALA A 83 7.82 12.09 -23.33
C ALA A 83 8.33 10.71 -23.80
N ARG A 84 7.65 9.60 -23.41
CA ARG A 84 8.01 8.25 -23.87
C ARG A 84 7.59 7.97 -25.32
N GLU A 85 6.59 8.69 -25.84
CA GLU A 85 6.07 8.58 -27.24
C GLU A 85 5.60 7.15 -27.60
N ASP A 86 5.20 6.34 -26.61
CA ASP A 86 4.77 4.96 -26.78
C ASP A 86 3.33 4.72 -26.34
N ILE A 87 2.63 5.77 -25.95
CA ILE A 87 1.22 5.75 -25.55
C ILE A 87 0.31 6.38 -26.61
N GLU A 88 -0.95 5.98 -26.62
CA GLU A 88 -2.03 6.62 -27.35
C GLU A 88 -3.15 7.06 -26.41
N VAL A 89 -3.80 8.17 -26.75
CA VAL A 89 -5.04 8.63 -26.13
C VAL A 89 -6.20 8.08 -26.95
N TYR A 90 -7.25 7.59 -26.31
CA TYR A 90 -8.41 7.03 -27.01
C TYR A 90 -9.72 7.34 -26.27
N GLU A 91 -10.88 7.00 -26.88
CA GLU A 91 -12.19 7.38 -26.32
C GLU A 91 -12.49 6.69 -24.99
N GLY A 92 -11.97 5.48 -24.78
CA GLY A 92 -12.25 4.67 -23.60
C GLY A 92 -13.68 4.13 -23.55
N ARG A 93 -13.99 3.39 -22.49
CA ARG A 93 -15.35 2.87 -22.26
C ARG A 93 -16.23 3.92 -21.57
N LYS A 94 -17.54 3.86 -21.84
CA LYS A 94 -18.53 4.72 -21.15
C LYS A 94 -18.91 4.13 -19.80
N VAL A 95 -18.94 4.98 -18.77
CA VAL A 95 -19.43 4.61 -17.45
C VAL A 95 -20.91 4.24 -17.51
N GLN A 96 -21.27 3.13 -16.89
CA GLN A 96 -22.61 2.60 -16.81
C GLN A 96 -23.12 2.59 -15.36
N SER A 97 -24.44 2.55 -15.18
CA SER A 97 -25.03 2.46 -13.83
C SER A 97 -24.52 1.24 -13.04
N ILE A 98 -24.28 0.13 -13.75
CA ILE A 98 -23.79 -1.12 -13.15
C ILE A 98 -22.39 -0.97 -12.56
N ASP A 99 -21.55 -0.09 -13.12
CA ASP A 99 -20.20 0.19 -12.62
C ASP A 99 -20.23 0.85 -11.23
N ASN A 100 -21.34 1.50 -10.91
CA ASN A 100 -21.63 2.11 -9.62
C ASN A 100 -22.51 1.23 -8.71
N GLY A 101 -22.61 -0.07 -8.99
CA GLY A 101 -23.39 -1.02 -8.19
C GLY A 101 -24.91 -0.85 -8.30
N PHE A 102 -25.42 -0.16 -9.33
CA PHE A 102 -26.86 -0.04 -9.60
C PHE A 102 -27.30 -1.06 -10.64
N LYS A 103 -28.57 -1.46 -10.59
CA LYS A 103 -29.11 -2.40 -11.58
C LYS A 103 -29.01 -1.81 -12.99
N LYS A 104 -28.81 -2.68 -13.98
CA LYS A 104 -28.73 -2.30 -15.39
C LYS A 104 -30.04 -1.67 -15.90
N GLU A 105 -31.17 -2.11 -15.36
CA GLU A 105 -32.49 -1.60 -15.70
C GLU A 105 -32.96 -0.61 -14.63
N GLY A 106 -33.28 0.60 -15.04
CA GLY A 106 -33.79 1.68 -14.17
C GLY A 106 -33.05 3.01 -14.34
N HIS A 107 -33.75 4.12 -14.09
CA HIS A 107 -33.17 5.45 -14.06
C HIS A 107 -32.52 5.71 -12.69
N HIS A 108 -31.35 5.10 -12.46
CA HIS A 108 -30.59 5.36 -11.24
C HIS A 108 -29.67 6.56 -11.45
N LYS A 109 -29.76 7.54 -10.53
CA LYS A 109 -28.78 8.61 -10.45
C LYS A 109 -27.61 8.11 -9.62
N PHE A 110 -26.47 7.90 -10.24
CA PHE A 110 -25.19 7.72 -9.56
C PHE A 110 -24.46 9.06 -9.48
N VAL A 111 -23.47 9.13 -8.59
CA VAL A 111 -22.62 10.33 -8.44
C VAL A 111 -21.78 10.48 -9.71
N GLU A 112 -21.96 11.60 -10.42
CA GLU A 112 -21.08 11.99 -11.50
C GLU A 112 -19.84 12.67 -10.94
N THR A 113 -18.66 12.30 -11.47
CA THR A 113 -17.40 12.92 -11.07
C THR A 113 -17.11 14.15 -11.92
N PRO A 114 -16.46 15.18 -11.38
CA PRO A 114 -16.09 16.38 -12.13
C PRO A 114 -14.89 16.15 -13.06
N PHE A 115 -14.18 15.03 -12.89
CA PHE A 115 -12.95 14.72 -13.61
C PHE A 115 -13.26 14.33 -15.05
N LYS A 116 -12.62 15.04 -15.97
CA LYS A 116 -12.75 14.77 -17.42
C LYS A 116 -11.39 14.56 -18.01
N TYR A 117 -11.15 13.36 -18.50
CA TYR A 117 -9.94 13.00 -19.23
C TYR A 117 -10.26 11.89 -20.22
N GLN A 118 -9.36 11.72 -21.17
CA GLN A 118 -9.37 10.56 -22.06
C GLN A 118 -8.29 9.60 -21.57
N PRO A 119 -8.60 8.29 -21.44
CA PRO A 119 -7.63 7.32 -20.99
C PRO A 119 -6.49 7.16 -22.02
N LYS A 120 -5.34 6.77 -21.46
CA LYS A 120 -4.12 6.47 -22.20
C LYS A 120 -3.83 4.97 -22.10
N ARG A 121 -3.20 4.43 -23.12
CA ARG A 121 -2.70 3.05 -23.14
C ARG A 121 -1.51 2.94 -24.08
N ALA A 122 -0.79 1.82 -24.01
CA ALA A 122 0.25 1.51 -24.98
C ALA A 122 -0.30 1.54 -26.41
N GLN A 123 0.45 2.14 -27.34
CA GLN A 123 0.21 2.04 -28.78
C GLN A 123 0.24 0.57 -29.22
N GLU A 124 -0.38 0.27 -30.35
CA GLU A 124 -0.37 -1.09 -30.91
C GLU A 124 1.07 -1.60 -31.12
N GLY A 125 1.36 -2.78 -30.58
CA GLY A 125 2.69 -3.40 -30.64
C GLY A 125 3.73 -2.80 -29.70
N LYS A 126 3.39 -1.80 -28.87
CA LYS A 126 4.26 -1.23 -27.83
C LYS A 126 3.93 -1.82 -26.45
N ARG A 127 4.91 -1.73 -25.56
CA ARG A 127 4.79 -2.07 -24.12
C ARG A 127 5.27 -0.88 -23.31
N VAL A 128 4.61 -0.62 -22.17
CA VAL A 128 4.82 0.58 -21.36
C VAL A 128 5.15 0.30 -19.90
N THR A 129 5.36 -0.98 -19.56
CA THR A 129 5.60 -1.37 -18.15
C THR A 129 7.03 -1.04 -17.72
N GLN A 130 7.21 -0.74 -16.44
CA GLN A 130 8.54 -0.52 -15.86
C GLN A 130 9.44 -1.75 -16.04
N MET A 131 8.88 -2.96 -15.98
CA MET A 131 9.64 -4.20 -16.22
C MET A 131 10.13 -4.29 -17.67
N TYR A 132 9.30 -3.91 -18.64
CA TYR A 132 9.71 -3.88 -20.05
C TYR A 132 10.91 -2.95 -20.26
N TYR A 133 10.82 -1.70 -19.76
CA TYR A 133 11.93 -0.75 -19.87
C TYR A 133 13.19 -1.25 -19.17
N ALA A 134 13.04 -1.79 -17.96
CA ALA A 134 14.17 -2.34 -17.21
C ALA A 134 14.87 -3.47 -17.96
N LYS A 135 14.11 -4.42 -18.56
CA LYS A 135 14.66 -5.50 -19.39
C LYS A 135 15.35 -5.01 -20.65
N GLN A 136 14.96 -3.84 -21.19
CA GLN A 136 15.63 -3.18 -22.31
C GLN A 136 16.85 -2.35 -21.86
N GLY A 137 17.18 -2.31 -20.58
CA GLY A 137 18.27 -1.50 -20.03
C GLY A 137 17.94 -0.01 -19.91
N ILE A 138 16.67 0.36 -20.06
CA ILE A 138 16.20 1.76 -19.98
C ILE A 138 15.90 2.11 -18.53
N ILE A 139 16.44 3.24 -18.07
CA ILE A 139 16.15 3.83 -16.75
C ILE A 139 15.10 4.93 -16.95
N THR A 140 13.89 4.70 -16.45
CA THR A 140 12.78 5.65 -16.56
C THR A 140 12.89 6.79 -15.54
N LYS A 141 12.08 7.84 -15.70
CA LYS A 141 11.98 8.92 -14.70
C LYS A 141 11.48 8.40 -13.35
N GLU A 142 10.57 7.43 -13.38
CA GLU A 142 10.06 6.75 -12.18
C GLU A 142 11.19 6.01 -11.43
N MET A 143 12.05 5.27 -12.13
CA MET A 143 13.21 4.60 -11.52
C MET A 143 14.19 5.61 -10.91
N LYS A 144 14.43 6.75 -11.58
CA LYS A 144 15.29 7.83 -11.04
C LYS A 144 14.68 8.50 -9.82
N PHE A 145 13.35 8.71 -9.79
CA PHE A 145 12.65 9.22 -8.63
C PHE A 145 12.79 8.28 -7.44
N VAL A 146 12.52 6.99 -7.67
CA VAL A 146 12.66 5.94 -6.64
C VAL A 146 14.09 5.85 -6.13
N ALA A 147 15.10 5.91 -7.01
CA ALA A 147 16.50 5.88 -6.61
C ALA A 147 16.84 7.02 -5.63
N ALA A 148 16.37 8.24 -5.91
CA ALA A 148 16.56 9.38 -5.01
C ALA A 148 15.76 9.24 -3.69
N ARG A 149 14.55 8.64 -3.75
CA ARG A 149 13.74 8.34 -2.56
C ARG A 149 14.42 7.34 -1.64
N GLU A 150 14.94 6.25 -2.18
CA GLU A 150 15.54 5.14 -1.43
C GLU A 150 17.04 5.36 -1.12
N GLY A 151 17.67 6.38 -1.72
CA GLY A 151 19.09 6.66 -1.54
C GLY A 151 20.02 5.63 -2.18
N VAL A 152 19.62 5.09 -3.34
CA VAL A 152 20.35 4.08 -4.14
C VAL A 152 20.61 4.58 -5.56
N GLU A 153 21.45 3.85 -6.33
CA GLU A 153 21.72 4.20 -7.73
C GLU A 153 20.55 3.77 -8.65
N PRO A 154 20.21 4.56 -9.69
CA PRO A 154 19.12 4.25 -10.62
C PRO A 154 19.32 2.91 -11.35
N GLU A 155 20.55 2.51 -11.63
CA GLU A 155 20.91 1.22 -12.22
C GLU A 155 20.52 0.05 -11.32
N PHE A 156 20.70 0.22 -10.01
CA PHE A 156 20.27 -0.81 -9.04
C PHE A 156 18.74 -1.00 -9.06
N VAL A 157 17.97 0.09 -9.12
CA VAL A 157 16.52 0.04 -9.24
C VAL A 157 16.09 -0.70 -10.51
N ARG A 158 16.68 -0.31 -11.67
CA ARG A 158 16.43 -0.97 -12.95
C ARG A 158 16.72 -2.47 -12.88
N ASP A 159 17.88 -2.86 -12.33
CA ASP A 159 18.32 -4.26 -12.31
C ASP A 159 17.43 -5.12 -11.40
N GLU A 160 16.95 -4.60 -10.28
CA GLU A 160 16.01 -5.30 -9.40
C GLU A 160 14.65 -5.50 -10.09
N ILE A 161 14.14 -4.49 -10.83
CA ILE A 161 12.91 -4.61 -11.60
C ILE A 161 13.09 -5.60 -12.76
N ALA A 162 14.19 -5.52 -13.51
CA ALA A 162 14.46 -6.43 -14.62
C ALA A 162 14.51 -7.90 -14.21
N ARG A 163 14.95 -8.17 -12.97
CA ARG A 163 14.99 -9.51 -12.37
C ARG A 163 13.66 -9.95 -11.77
N GLY A 164 12.66 -9.08 -11.71
CA GLY A 164 11.37 -9.34 -11.07
C GLY A 164 11.37 -9.28 -9.54
N ARG A 165 12.47 -8.81 -8.90
CA ARG A 165 12.62 -8.72 -7.43
C ARG A 165 12.12 -7.41 -6.84
N ALA A 166 11.69 -6.49 -7.68
CA ALA A 166 11.06 -5.25 -7.30
C ALA A 166 10.04 -4.79 -8.34
N ILE A 167 9.05 -4.02 -7.90
CA ILE A 167 8.03 -3.42 -8.78
C ILE A 167 7.85 -1.94 -8.45
N ILE A 168 7.51 -1.15 -9.47
CA ILE A 168 7.00 0.21 -9.35
C ILE A 168 5.57 0.21 -9.90
N PRO A 169 4.52 0.10 -9.06
CA PRO A 169 3.14 0.14 -9.52
C PRO A 169 2.75 1.56 -9.91
N ASN A 170 2.51 1.81 -11.21
CA ASN A 170 2.44 3.18 -11.73
C ASN A 170 1.66 3.27 -13.06
N ASN A 171 0.33 3.10 -12.99
CA ASN A 171 -0.54 3.20 -14.16
C ASN A 171 -0.34 4.52 -14.92
N VAL A 172 -0.32 4.46 -16.24
CA VAL A 172 -0.22 5.65 -17.11
C VAL A 172 -1.42 6.61 -16.96
N ASN A 173 -2.54 6.13 -16.42
CA ASN A 173 -3.75 6.92 -16.13
C ASN A 173 -3.82 7.45 -14.69
N HIS A 174 -2.77 7.27 -13.89
CA HIS A 174 -2.63 7.85 -12.55
C HIS A 174 -1.40 8.75 -12.45
N PRO A 175 -1.32 9.81 -13.25
CA PRO A 175 -0.15 10.69 -13.29
C PRO A 175 0.04 11.52 -12.02
N GLU A 176 -0.93 11.55 -11.11
CA GLU A 176 -0.89 12.25 -9.82
C GLU A 176 0.04 11.56 -8.83
N SER A 177 0.20 10.23 -8.91
CA SER A 177 0.97 9.46 -7.92
C SER A 177 2.47 9.69 -8.00
N GLU A 178 3.12 9.78 -6.85
CA GLU A 178 4.58 9.75 -6.69
C GLU A 178 5.07 8.30 -6.83
N PRO A 179 6.13 8.04 -7.63
CA PRO A 179 6.67 6.68 -7.77
C PRO A 179 7.15 6.09 -6.45
N MET A 180 6.85 4.81 -6.24
CA MET A 180 7.23 4.04 -5.07
C MET A 180 7.65 2.64 -5.52
N ILE A 181 8.66 2.06 -4.86
CA ILE A 181 9.14 0.70 -5.15
C ILE A 181 8.77 -0.27 -4.03
N ILE A 182 8.35 -1.46 -4.41
CA ILE A 182 8.13 -2.60 -3.52
C ILE A 182 9.15 -3.66 -3.88
N GLY A 183 10.07 -3.99 -2.96
CA GLY A 183 11.13 -4.96 -3.20
C GLY A 183 11.92 -5.24 -1.94
N LYS A 184 12.42 -6.47 -1.78
CA LYS A 184 13.09 -6.91 -0.54
C LYS A 184 14.37 -6.15 -0.20
N ASN A 185 15.02 -5.54 -1.20
CA ASN A 185 16.26 -4.78 -1.04
C ASN A 185 16.04 -3.27 -0.84
N PHE A 186 14.79 -2.86 -0.63
CA PHE A 186 14.38 -1.49 -0.37
C PHE A 186 13.71 -1.39 1.00
N GLN A 187 13.41 -0.16 1.43
CA GLN A 187 12.64 0.04 2.66
C GLN A 187 11.30 -0.68 2.57
N VAL A 188 10.86 -1.30 3.66
CA VAL A 188 9.57 -1.98 3.75
C VAL A 188 8.43 -0.97 3.59
N LYS A 189 7.50 -1.26 2.70
CA LYS A 189 6.35 -0.41 2.38
C LYS A 189 5.12 -0.83 3.17
N ILE A 190 4.22 0.12 3.38
CA ILE A 190 2.96 -0.09 4.09
C ILE A 190 1.78 0.23 3.19
N ASN A 191 0.88 -0.74 3.07
CA ASN A 191 -0.42 -0.55 2.46
C ASN A 191 -1.49 -0.31 3.53
N ALA A 192 -2.36 0.68 3.31
CA ALA A 192 -3.55 0.89 4.11
C ALA A 192 -4.80 0.56 3.29
N ASN A 193 -5.59 -0.41 3.77
CA ASN A 193 -6.89 -0.74 3.18
C ASN A 193 -7.94 0.28 3.63
N ILE A 194 -8.63 0.87 2.68
CA ILE A 194 -9.78 1.73 2.89
C ILE A 194 -10.92 1.27 1.99
N GLY A 195 -12.08 1.86 2.10
CA GLY A 195 -13.20 1.56 1.22
C GLY A 195 -14.54 1.70 1.95
N ASN A 196 -15.55 2.12 1.22
CA ASN A 196 -16.91 2.15 1.70
C ASN A 196 -17.56 0.77 1.62
N SER A 197 -18.60 0.56 2.42
CA SER A 197 -19.48 -0.59 2.30
C SER A 197 -20.93 -0.14 2.07
N ALA A 198 -21.79 -1.09 1.74
CA ALA A 198 -23.22 -0.81 1.57
C ALA A 198 -23.89 -0.19 2.81
N VAL A 199 -23.23 -0.20 3.96
CA VAL A 199 -23.79 0.17 5.27
C VAL A 199 -23.18 1.45 5.83
N SER A 200 -21.96 1.86 5.42
CA SER A 200 -21.27 3.01 6.03
C SER A 200 -20.25 3.66 5.10
N SER A 201 -20.12 4.93 5.27
CA SER A 201 -19.20 5.94 4.74
C SER A 201 -19.60 6.60 3.41
N SER A 202 -19.26 7.88 3.32
CA SER A 202 -19.41 8.70 2.13
C SER A 202 -18.09 8.76 1.35
N ILE A 203 -18.12 9.28 0.11
CA ILE A 203 -16.92 9.53 -0.70
C ILE A 203 -15.96 10.44 0.06
N GLU A 204 -16.48 11.47 0.75
CA GLU A 204 -15.69 12.39 1.55
C GLU A 204 -14.95 11.70 2.70
N ALA A 205 -15.61 10.77 3.39
CA ALA A 205 -14.99 10.00 4.47
C ALA A 205 -13.87 9.08 3.95
N GLU A 206 -13.99 8.54 2.72
CA GLU A 206 -12.92 7.74 2.12
C GLU A 206 -11.73 8.61 1.71
N ILE A 207 -11.95 9.82 1.18
CA ILE A 207 -10.88 10.78 0.89
C ILE A 207 -10.19 11.20 2.20
N GLU A 208 -10.95 11.47 3.27
CA GLU A 208 -10.37 11.80 4.59
C GLU A 208 -9.47 10.66 5.09
N LYS A 209 -9.91 9.40 4.98
CA LYS A 209 -9.10 8.24 5.35
C LYS A 209 -7.83 8.11 4.49
N LEU A 210 -7.92 8.35 3.18
CA LEU A 210 -6.76 8.36 2.27
C LEU A 210 -5.73 9.41 2.70
N VAL A 211 -6.16 10.66 2.87
CA VAL A 211 -5.27 11.76 3.29
C VAL A 211 -4.68 11.49 4.66
N TRP A 212 -5.48 10.95 5.58
CA TRP A 212 -5.02 10.58 6.91
C TRP A 212 -4.01 9.45 6.90
N ALA A 213 -4.23 8.40 6.11
CA ALA A 213 -3.29 7.29 5.97
C ALA A 213 -1.94 7.75 5.40
N THR A 214 -1.95 8.58 4.35
CA THR A 214 -0.72 9.12 3.75
C THR A 214 -0.01 10.11 4.66
N HIS A 215 -0.75 10.92 5.44
CA HIS A 215 -0.18 11.78 6.48
C HIS A 215 0.65 10.97 7.49
N TRP A 216 0.15 9.82 7.96
CA TRP A 216 0.83 8.98 8.93
C TRP A 216 1.88 8.05 8.33
N GLY A 217 2.03 8.02 7.02
CA GLY A 217 3.13 7.34 6.35
C GLY A 217 2.77 6.07 5.57
N ALA A 218 1.49 5.86 5.21
CA ALA A 218 1.14 4.82 4.25
C ALA A 218 1.78 5.09 2.89
N ASP A 219 2.42 4.08 2.31
CA ASP A 219 3.13 4.15 1.03
C ASP A 219 2.22 3.85 -0.16
N THR A 220 1.10 3.17 0.08
CA THR A 220 0.07 2.85 -0.89
C THR A 220 -1.27 2.66 -0.20
N ILE A 221 -2.34 2.75 -0.97
CA ILE A 221 -3.72 2.57 -0.51
C ILE A 221 -4.38 1.47 -1.35
N MET A 222 -5.17 0.59 -0.72
CA MET A 222 -6.10 -0.27 -1.45
C MET A 222 -7.53 0.19 -1.22
N ASP A 223 -8.24 0.44 -2.32
CA ASP A 223 -9.68 0.68 -2.32
C ASP A 223 -10.43 -0.64 -2.38
N LEU A 224 -11.00 -1.03 -1.24
CA LEU A 224 -11.83 -2.23 -1.09
C LEU A 224 -13.33 -1.91 -1.12
N SER A 225 -13.72 -0.80 -1.70
CA SER A 225 -15.12 -0.35 -1.77
C SER A 225 -16.05 -1.38 -2.38
N THR A 226 -17.21 -1.51 -1.76
CA THR A 226 -18.34 -2.33 -2.22
C THR A 226 -19.63 -1.51 -2.11
N GLY A 227 -20.71 -1.94 -2.77
CA GLY A 227 -21.99 -1.24 -2.69
C GLY A 227 -22.17 -0.16 -3.76
N LYS A 228 -22.75 0.98 -3.38
CA LYS A 228 -23.13 2.03 -4.33
C LYS A 228 -22.01 3.05 -4.57
N ASN A 229 -21.98 3.59 -5.81
CA ASN A 229 -21.01 4.59 -6.26
C ASN A 229 -19.54 4.14 -6.23
N ILE A 230 -19.28 2.83 -6.37
CA ILE A 230 -17.91 2.26 -6.35
C ILE A 230 -17.02 2.97 -7.37
N HIS A 231 -17.48 3.10 -8.62
CA HIS A 231 -16.73 3.77 -9.68
C HIS A 231 -16.40 5.22 -9.32
N ALA A 232 -17.39 5.98 -8.84
CA ALA A 232 -17.21 7.36 -8.44
C ALA A 232 -16.26 7.49 -7.25
N THR A 233 -16.40 6.66 -6.22
CA THR A 233 -15.51 6.65 -5.04
C THR A 233 -14.06 6.44 -5.46
N ARG A 234 -13.79 5.42 -6.27
CA ARG A 234 -12.45 5.11 -6.77
C ARG A 234 -11.86 6.26 -7.59
N GLU A 235 -12.68 6.89 -8.46
CA GLU A 235 -12.24 8.04 -9.23
C GLU A 235 -11.78 9.20 -8.34
N TYR A 236 -12.53 9.52 -7.29
CA TYR A 236 -12.14 10.54 -6.33
C TYR A 236 -10.87 10.16 -5.56
N LEU A 237 -10.72 8.88 -5.17
CA LEU A 237 -9.52 8.41 -4.50
C LEU A 237 -8.29 8.55 -5.40
N LEU A 238 -8.37 8.08 -6.64
CA LEU A 238 -7.26 8.16 -7.60
C LEU A 238 -6.83 9.61 -7.88
N ARG A 239 -7.79 10.50 -8.18
CA ARG A 239 -7.46 11.91 -8.48
C ARG A 239 -6.92 12.69 -7.27
N ASN A 240 -7.10 12.18 -6.06
CA ASN A 240 -6.64 12.80 -4.82
C ASN A 240 -5.53 12.01 -4.11
N SER A 241 -5.03 10.92 -4.70
CA SER A 241 -3.98 10.10 -4.09
C SER A 241 -2.58 10.49 -4.57
N PRO A 242 -1.67 10.90 -3.65
CA PRO A 242 -0.27 11.10 -3.97
C PRO A 242 0.53 9.78 -4.02
N VAL A 243 -0.09 8.67 -3.64
CA VAL A 243 0.52 7.33 -3.59
C VAL A 243 -0.21 6.36 -4.51
N PRO A 244 0.42 5.26 -4.94
CA PRO A 244 -0.25 4.25 -5.75
C PRO A 244 -1.52 3.71 -5.08
N VAL A 245 -2.53 3.38 -5.90
CA VAL A 245 -3.81 2.83 -5.46
C VAL A 245 -4.02 1.45 -6.05
N GLY A 246 -4.27 0.46 -5.19
CA GLY A 246 -4.64 -0.89 -5.57
C GLY A 246 -6.12 -1.17 -5.40
N THR A 247 -6.61 -2.22 -6.05
CA THR A 247 -7.98 -2.72 -5.90
C THR A 247 -8.04 -4.24 -5.98
N VAL A 248 -9.21 -4.78 -5.65
CA VAL A 248 -9.57 -6.19 -5.85
C VAL A 248 -10.74 -6.25 -6.84
N PRO A 249 -10.50 -6.32 -8.16
CA PRO A 249 -11.54 -6.13 -9.19
C PRO A 249 -12.73 -7.08 -9.08
N ILE A 250 -12.51 -8.30 -8.55
CA ILE A 250 -13.57 -9.29 -8.37
C ILE A 250 -14.69 -8.79 -7.44
N TYR A 251 -14.41 -7.86 -6.52
CA TYR A 251 -15.43 -7.31 -5.63
C TYR A 251 -16.44 -6.46 -6.39
N GLN A 252 -15.96 -5.59 -7.29
CA GLN A 252 -16.87 -4.82 -8.16
C GLN A 252 -17.54 -5.71 -9.20
N ALA A 253 -16.86 -6.71 -9.77
CA ALA A 253 -17.46 -7.67 -10.69
C ALA A 253 -18.61 -8.43 -10.02
N LEU A 254 -18.47 -8.81 -8.75
CA LEU A 254 -19.52 -9.45 -7.96
C LEU A 254 -20.74 -8.53 -7.76
N GLU A 255 -20.52 -7.22 -7.52
CA GLU A 255 -21.63 -6.25 -7.44
C GLU A 255 -22.38 -6.12 -8.78
N LYS A 256 -21.67 -6.21 -9.92
CA LYS A 256 -22.28 -6.18 -11.26
C LYS A 256 -23.25 -7.36 -11.51
N VAL A 257 -23.05 -8.47 -10.79
CA VAL A 257 -23.93 -9.66 -10.83
C VAL A 257 -24.80 -9.78 -9.57
N ASN A 258 -25.08 -8.67 -8.88
CA ASN A 258 -25.93 -8.60 -7.68
C ASN A 258 -25.47 -9.51 -6.52
N GLY A 259 -24.19 -9.78 -6.40
CA GLY A 259 -23.60 -10.58 -5.33
C GLY A 259 -23.70 -12.10 -5.54
N ILE A 260 -24.10 -12.56 -6.72
CA ILE A 260 -24.23 -13.99 -7.05
C ILE A 260 -22.93 -14.44 -7.73
N ALA A 261 -22.08 -15.16 -7.00
CA ALA A 261 -20.77 -15.56 -7.50
C ALA A 261 -20.86 -16.45 -8.76
N GLU A 262 -21.88 -17.30 -8.83
CA GLU A 262 -22.12 -18.20 -9.96
C GLU A 262 -22.45 -17.47 -11.27
N ASP A 263 -22.96 -16.24 -11.19
CA ASP A 263 -23.29 -15.43 -12.37
C ASP A 263 -22.08 -14.65 -12.94
N LEU A 264 -20.91 -14.75 -12.29
CA LEU A 264 -19.68 -14.14 -12.81
C LEU A 264 -19.25 -14.83 -14.11
N THR A 265 -18.82 -14.00 -15.07
CA THR A 265 -18.23 -14.49 -16.32
C THR A 265 -16.90 -13.78 -16.59
N TRP A 266 -16.09 -14.37 -17.46
CA TRP A 266 -14.86 -13.75 -17.93
C TRP A 266 -15.11 -12.36 -18.54
N GLU A 267 -16.17 -12.19 -19.33
CA GLU A 267 -16.52 -10.94 -20.01
C GLU A 267 -16.81 -9.82 -19.02
N ILE A 268 -17.57 -10.11 -17.95
CA ILE A 268 -17.88 -9.14 -16.88
C ILE A 268 -16.61 -8.76 -16.14
N TYR A 269 -15.78 -9.75 -15.82
CA TYR A 269 -14.52 -9.51 -15.13
C TYR A 269 -13.54 -8.71 -16.00
N ARG A 270 -13.36 -9.09 -17.27
CA ARG A 270 -12.54 -8.38 -18.25
C ARG A 270 -12.97 -6.93 -18.42
N ASP A 271 -14.27 -6.67 -18.56
CA ASP A 271 -14.80 -5.29 -18.64
C ASP A 271 -14.48 -4.49 -17.37
N THR A 272 -14.56 -5.14 -16.20
CA THR A 272 -14.20 -4.51 -14.92
C THR A 272 -12.72 -4.19 -14.83
N LEU A 273 -11.83 -5.06 -15.30
CA LEU A 273 -10.39 -4.78 -15.37
C LEU A 273 -10.10 -3.56 -16.26
N ILE A 274 -10.72 -3.49 -17.45
CA ILE A 274 -10.54 -2.38 -18.39
C ILE A 274 -11.06 -1.07 -17.76
N GLU A 275 -12.24 -1.10 -17.13
CA GLU A 275 -12.79 0.06 -16.43
C GLU A 275 -11.81 0.63 -15.40
N GLN A 276 -11.28 -0.22 -14.54
CA GLN A 276 -10.37 0.19 -13.48
C GLN A 276 -8.99 0.61 -14.01
N ALA A 277 -8.53 -0.03 -15.08
CA ALA A 277 -7.30 0.34 -15.78
C ALA A 277 -7.38 1.73 -16.40
N GLU A 278 -8.50 2.06 -17.05
CA GLU A 278 -8.77 3.37 -17.63
C GLU A 278 -8.89 4.46 -16.56
N GLN A 279 -9.39 4.13 -15.37
CA GLN A 279 -9.44 5.06 -14.24
C GLN A 279 -8.04 5.34 -13.66
N GLY A 280 -7.09 4.40 -13.76
CA GLY A 280 -5.74 4.61 -13.29
C GLY A 280 -5.33 3.79 -12.08
N VAL A 281 -6.00 2.68 -11.77
CA VAL A 281 -5.58 1.77 -10.70
C VAL A 281 -4.18 1.23 -11.01
N ASP A 282 -3.28 1.29 -10.04
CA ASP A 282 -1.85 1.02 -10.22
C ASP A 282 -1.50 -0.46 -10.08
N TYR A 283 -2.28 -1.21 -9.29
CA TYR A 283 -2.14 -2.66 -9.17
C TYR A 283 -3.45 -3.35 -8.82
N PHE A 284 -3.61 -4.57 -9.31
CA PHE A 284 -4.78 -5.41 -9.05
C PHE A 284 -4.42 -6.63 -8.22
N THR A 285 -5.17 -6.88 -7.15
CA THR A 285 -5.17 -8.17 -6.48
C THR A 285 -6.07 -9.14 -7.23
N ILE A 286 -5.48 -10.25 -7.71
CA ILE A 286 -6.15 -11.26 -8.53
C ILE A 286 -5.92 -12.65 -7.93
N HIS A 287 -7.00 -13.32 -7.50
CA HIS A 287 -6.98 -14.63 -6.85
C HIS A 287 -6.94 -15.78 -7.86
N ALA A 288 -6.04 -15.69 -8.85
CA ALA A 288 -5.93 -16.69 -9.91
C ALA A 288 -5.31 -18.03 -9.46
N GLY A 289 -4.74 -18.10 -8.25
CA GLY A 289 -4.19 -19.31 -7.67
C GLY A 289 -5.21 -20.21 -6.98
N VAL A 290 -6.45 -19.77 -6.82
CA VAL A 290 -7.54 -20.58 -6.23
C VAL A 290 -8.07 -21.55 -7.30
N LEU A 291 -7.58 -22.79 -7.28
CA LEU A 291 -7.95 -23.81 -8.24
C LEU A 291 -8.98 -24.78 -7.68
N LEU A 292 -9.88 -25.28 -8.54
CA LEU A 292 -10.93 -26.24 -8.15
C LEU A 292 -10.36 -27.44 -7.36
N ARG A 293 -9.20 -27.97 -7.78
CA ARG A 293 -8.52 -29.10 -7.12
C ARG A 293 -8.01 -28.80 -5.71
N TYR A 294 -7.86 -27.52 -5.32
CA TYR A 294 -7.39 -27.14 -4.00
C TYR A 294 -8.51 -26.90 -2.99
N VAL A 295 -9.73 -26.63 -3.47
CA VAL A 295 -10.90 -26.38 -2.60
C VAL A 295 -11.14 -27.52 -1.61
N PRO A 296 -11.08 -28.82 -2.01
CA PRO A 296 -11.25 -29.93 -1.07
C PRO A 296 -10.20 -29.99 0.04
N LEU A 297 -8.99 -29.43 -0.19
CA LEU A 297 -7.92 -29.42 0.81
C LEU A 297 -8.21 -28.50 2.02
N THR A 298 -9.24 -27.64 1.91
CA THR A 298 -9.61 -26.73 2.98
C THR A 298 -10.69 -27.29 3.93
N VAL A 299 -11.16 -28.51 3.70
CA VAL A 299 -12.30 -29.11 4.44
C VAL A 299 -11.99 -29.32 5.94
N ASP A 300 -10.75 -29.63 6.27
CA ASP A 300 -10.31 -29.90 7.64
C ASP A 300 -9.80 -28.65 8.38
N ARG A 301 -9.86 -27.47 7.75
CA ARG A 301 -9.49 -26.19 8.38
C ARG A 301 -10.48 -25.79 9.46
N LEU A 302 -9.99 -25.15 10.52
CA LEU A 302 -10.87 -24.51 11.52
C LEU A 302 -11.64 -23.33 10.94
N THR A 303 -11.05 -22.58 10.00
CA THR A 303 -11.63 -21.35 9.48
C THR A 303 -12.01 -21.43 7.99
N GLY A 304 -11.80 -22.58 7.34
CA GLY A 304 -12.14 -22.77 5.93
C GLY A 304 -11.39 -21.81 5.00
N ILE A 305 -12.10 -21.11 4.11
CA ILE A 305 -11.58 -20.10 3.18
C ILE A 305 -12.01 -18.72 3.66
N VAL A 306 -11.09 -17.98 4.28
CA VAL A 306 -11.37 -16.65 4.89
C VAL A 306 -11.16 -15.49 3.91
N SER A 307 -10.39 -15.68 2.83
CA SER A 307 -10.24 -14.67 1.79
C SER A 307 -11.57 -14.46 1.07
N ARG A 308 -12.04 -13.19 1.00
CA ARG A 308 -13.28 -12.88 0.27
C ARG A 308 -13.15 -13.22 -1.23
N GLY A 309 -12.03 -12.85 -1.87
CA GLY A 309 -11.80 -13.19 -3.27
C GLY A 309 -11.63 -14.70 -3.47
N GLY A 310 -10.92 -15.36 -2.55
CA GLY A 310 -10.76 -16.81 -2.55
C GLY A 310 -12.08 -17.57 -2.42
N SER A 311 -12.96 -17.15 -1.50
CA SER A 311 -14.28 -17.77 -1.31
C SER A 311 -15.21 -17.58 -2.51
N ILE A 312 -15.20 -16.38 -3.15
CA ILE A 312 -15.95 -16.11 -4.38
C ILE A 312 -15.52 -17.09 -5.49
N MET A 313 -14.22 -17.23 -5.72
CA MET A 313 -13.71 -18.13 -6.77
C MET A 313 -13.93 -19.60 -6.44
N ALA A 314 -13.76 -20.01 -5.18
CA ALA A 314 -14.06 -21.38 -4.76
C ALA A 314 -15.54 -21.73 -4.97
N GLN A 315 -16.45 -20.82 -4.63
CA GLN A 315 -17.90 -20.98 -4.86
C GLN A 315 -18.19 -21.09 -6.36
N TRP A 316 -17.59 -20.22 -7.18
CA TRP A 316 -17.76 -20.27 -8.64
C TRP A 316 -17.29 -21.62 -9.22
N CYS A 317 -16.09 -22.06 -8.88
CA CYS A 317 -15.54 -23.34 -9.34
C CYS A 317 -16.41 -24.53 -8.94
N LEU A 318 -16.92 -24.55 -7.71
CA LEU A 318 -17.79 -25.62 -7.24
C LEU A 318 -19.15 -25.64 -7.95
N ALA A 319 -19.75 -24.45 -8.20
CA ALA A 319 -21.04 -24.35 -8.85
C ALA A 319 -21.01 -24.79 -10.32
N HIS A 320 -19.93 -24.42 -11.03
CA HIS A 320 -19.78 -24.77 -12.45
C HIS A 320 -19.09 -26.10 -12.70
N HIS A 321 -18.40 -26.68 -11.69
CA HIS A 321 -17.50 -27.83 -11.85
C HIS A 321 -16.43 -27.59 -12.90
N GLU A 322 -15.95 -26.34 -12.99
CA GLU A 322 -14.93 -25.87 -13.94
C GLU A 322 -13.78 -25.19 -13.19
N GLU A 323 -12.62 -25.09 -13.85
CA GLU A 323 -11.48 -24.40 -13.30
C GLU A 323 -11.72 -22.89 -13.30
N SER A 324 -11.06 -22.18 -12.38
CA SER A 324 -11.17 -20.73 -12.24
C SER A 324 -10.92 -20.00 -13.55
N PHE A 325 -11.87 -19.20 -14.02
CA PHE A 325 -11.69 -18.37 -15.21
C PHE A 325 -10.55 -17.34 -15.05
N LEU A 326 -10.18 -16.98 -13.81
CA LEU A 326 -9.03 -16.11 -13.55
C LEU A 326 -7.71 -16.81 -13.90
N TYR A 327 -7.65 -18.12 -13.68
CA TYR A 327 -6.51 -18.95 -14.05
C TYR A 327 -6.50 -19.21 -15.55
N GLU A 328 -7.61 -19.66 -16.12
CA GLU A 328 -7.73 -19.99 -17.55
C GLU A 328 -7.44 -18.79 -18.47
N HIS A 329 -7.82 -17.57 -18.07
CA HIS A 329 -7.62 -16.33 -18.81
C HIS A 329 -6.45 -15.47 -18.28
N PHE A 330 -5.49 -16.07 -17.58
CA PHE A 330 -4.43 -15.27 -16.95
C PHE A 330 -3.52 -14.59 -17.99
N ASP A 331 -3.27 -15.21 -19.13
CA ASP A 331 -2.56 -14.56 -20.25
C ASP A 331 -3.32 -13.33 -20.77
N ASP A 332 -4.65 -13.43 -20.98
CA ASP A 332 -5.49 -12.30 -21.39
C ASP A 332 -5.47 -11.17 -20.35
N ILE A 333 -5.46 -11.52 -19.06
CA ILE A 333 -5.31 -10.55 -17.96
C ILE A 333 -3.98 -9.81 -18.11
N CYS A 334 -2.88 -10.53 -18.27
CA CYS A 334 -1.55 -9.93 -18.43
C CYS A 334 -1.46 -9.00 -19.66
N GLU A 335 -2.13 -9.33 -20.77
CA GLU A 335 -2.21 -8.45 -21.94
C GLU A 335 -2.91 -7.13 -21.63
N ILE A 336 -3.97 -7.14 -20.80
CA ILE A 336 -4.62 -5.92 -20.33
C ILE A 336 -3.65 -5.12 -19.45
N LEU A 337 -3.05 -5.74 -18.44
CA LEU A 337 -2.17 -5.07 -17.48
C LEU A 337 -0.97 -4.41 -18.16
N ASN A 338 -0.38 -5.09 -19.13
CA ASN A 338 0.78 -4.59 -19.88
C ASN A 338 0.49 -3.28 -20.61
N ARG A 339 -0.74 -3.07 -21.07
CA ARG A 339 -1.11 -1.88 -21.86
C ARG A 339 -1.19 -0.60 -21.04
N TYR A 340 -1.29 -0.69 -19.69
CA TYR A 340 -1.52 0.46 -18.82
C TYR A 340 -0.43 0.64 -17.75
N ASP A 341 0.60 -0.22 -17.72
CA ASP A 341 1.63 -0.29 -16.67
C ASP A 341 1.02 -0.60 -15.30
N ILE A 342 0.18 -1.63 -15.25
CA ILE A 342 -0.46 -2.09 -14.01
C ILE A 342 0.31 -3.30 -13.49
N ALA A 343 0.68 -3.29 -12.20
CA ALA A 343 1.25 -4.44 -11.55
C ALA A 343 0.15 -5.43 -11.10
N VAL A 344 0.47 -6.72 -11.03
CA VAL A 344 -0.41 -7.72 -10.42
C VAL A 344 0.07 -8.07 -9.03
N SER A 345 -0.87 -8.04 -8.07
CA SER A 345 -0.75 -8.67 -6.77
C SER A 345 -1.45 -10.02 -6.86
N LEU A 346 -0.67 -11.12 -6.89
CA LEU A 346 -1.24 -12.46 -6.94
C LEU A 346 -1.80 -12.81 -5.56
N GLY A 347 -3.13 -12.81 -5.46
CA GLY A 347 -3.87 -12.92 -4.22
C GLY A 347 -3.77 -14.32 -3.59
N ASP A 348 -3.59 -14.38 -2.28
CA ASP A 348 -3.57 -15.60 -1.47
C ASP A 348 -4.97 -16.02 -1.03
N GLY A 349 -5.79 -16.45 -1.97
CA GLY A 349 -7.18 -16.82 -1.73
C GLY A 349 -7.38 -17.98 -0.75
N LEU A 350 -6.37 -18.82 -0.59
CA LEU A 350 -6.34 -19.95 0.34
C LEU A 350 -5.42 -19.71 1.56
N ARG A 351 -5.17 -18.42 1.91
CA ARG A 351 -4.42 -18.09 3.13
C ARG A 351 -5.10 -18.66 4.38
N PRO A 352 -4.33 -19.05 5.42
CA PRO A 352 -4.89 -19.50 6.68
C PRO A 352 -5.58 -18.35 7.42
N GLY A 353 -6.75 -18.62 8.00
CA GLY A 353 -7.50 -17.70 8.85
C GLY A 353 -7.31 -17.93 10.35
N SER A 354 -6.46 -18.89 10.71
CA SER A 354 -6.05 -19.19 12.07
C SER A 354 -4.63 -19.75 12.09
N ILE A 355 -3.93 -19.65 13.23
CA ILE A 355 -2.60 -20.25 13.37
C ILE A 355 -2.62 -21.79 13.29
N TYR A 356 -3.79 -22.41 13.53
CA TYR A 356 -3.97 -23.85 13.38
C TYR A 356 -3.83 -24.29 11.90
N ASP A 357 -4.39 -23.50 10.99
CA ASP A 357 -4.42 -23.80 9.55
C ASP A 357 -3.10 -23.42 8.84
N ALA A 358 -2.15 -22.81 9.56
CA ALA A 358 -0.90 -22.29 9.01
C ALA A 358 -0.02 -23.36 8.37
N ASN A 359 0.42 -23.13 7.12
CA ASN A 359 1.27 -24.01 6.33
C ASN A 359 0.60 -25.35 5.96
N ASP A 360 -0.72 -25.34 5.83
CA ASP A 360 -1.42 -26.52 5.34
C ASP A 360 -1.18 -26.75 3.84
N GLU A 361 -1.65 -27.88 3.35
CA GLU A 361 -1.45 -28.29 1.96
C GLU A 361 -2.12 -27.31 0.98
N SER A 362 -3.28 -26.73 1.32
CA SER A 362 -3.99 -25.81 0.45
C SER A 362 -3.24 -24.49 0.29
N GLN A 363 -2.72 -23.90 1.37
CA GLN A 363 -1.89 -22.69 1.33
C GLN A 363 -0.64 -22.89 0.47
N ILE A 364 0.09 -23.98 0.69
CA ILE A 364 1.36 -24.22 -0.03
C ILE A 364 1.11 -24.59 -1.50
N SER A 365 0.01 -25.28 -1.80
CA SER A 365 -0.36 -25.60 -3.19
C SER A 365 -0.73 -24.35 -3.99
N GLU A 366 -1.49 -23.42 -3.38
CA GLU A 366 -1.74 -22.12 -3.99
C GLU A 366 -0.43 -21.35 -4.22
N LEU A 367 0.46 -21.25 -3.23
CA LEU A 367 1.74 -20.55 -3.37
C LEU A 367 2.58 -21.07 -4.56
N LYS A 368 2.59 -22.39 -4.79
CA LYS A 368 3.25 -22.99 -5.98
C LYS A 368 2.62 -22.49 -7.28
N THR A 369 1.29 -22.44 -7.34
CA THR A 369 0.56 -21.91 -8.50
C THR A 369 0.84 -20.42 -8.71
N LEU A 370 0.94 -19.63 -7.62
CA LEU A 370 1.35 -18.22 -7.75
C LEU A 370 2.74 -18.08 -8.37
N GLY A 371 3.65 -19.00 -8.09
CA GLY A 371 4.96 -19.10 -8.76
C GLY A 371 4.86 -19.38 -10.26
N GLU A 372 3.95 -20.27 -10.68
CA GLU A 372 3.68 -20.56 -12.10
C GLU A 372 3.09 -19.32 -12.81
N LEU A 373 2.13 -18.67 -12.18
CA LEU A 373 1.51 -17.43 -12.69
C LEU A 373 2.52 -16.27 -12.79
N THR A 374 3.48 -16.22 -11.87
CA THR A 374 4.59 -15.24 -11.93
C THR A 374 5.40 -15.38 -13.22
N ASP A 375 5.70 -16.61 -13.63
CA ASP A 375 6.41 -16.86 -14.90
C ASP A 375 5.60 -16.40 -16.12
N ILE A 376 4.29 -16.61 -16.09
CA ILE A 376 3.40 -16.15 -17.16
C ILE A 376 3.41 -14.61 -17.23
N ALA A 377 3.19 -13.93 -16.10
CA ALA A 377 3.18 -12.47 -16.04
C ALA A 377 4.52 -11.86 -16.52
N TRP A 378 5.65 -12.43 -16.11
CA TRP A 378 6.98 -11.96 -16.54
C TRP A 378 7.26 -12.14 -18.03
N LYS A 379 6.64 -13.13 -18.71
CA LYS A 379 6.69 -13.26 -20.18
C LYS A 379 5.94 -12.11 -20.89
N HIS A 380 4.90 -11.61 -20.25
CA HIS A 380 4.16 -10.43 -20.70
C HIS A 380 4.78 -9.10 -20.23
N ASP A 381 5.94 -9.11 -19.56
CA ASP A 381 6.58 -7.96 -18.92
C ASP A 381 5.68 -7.26 -17.86
N VAL A 382 4.79 -8.00 -17.24
CA VAL A 382 3.95 -7.51 -16.14
C VAL A 382 4.69 -7.67 -14.82
N GLN A 383 4.73 -6.60 -14.04
CA GLN A 383 5.30 -6.58 -12.70
C GLN A 383 4.42 -7.37 -11.73
N VAL A 384 5.03 -8.20 -10.88
CA VAL A 384 4.33 -9.11 -9.97
C VAL A 384 4.76 -8.87 -8.53
N MET A 385 3.82 -8.86 -7.60
CA MET A 385 4.02 -9.13 -6.19
C MET A 385 3.10 -10.27 -5.74
N ILE A 386 3.49 -10.96 -4.68
CA ILE A 386 2.82 -12.15 -4.17
C ILE A 386 2.17 -11.82 -2.83
N GLU A 387 0.87 -12.04 -2.70
CA GLU A 387 0.23 -11.96 -1.38
C GLU A 387 0.59 -13.16 -0.52
N GLY A 388 0.72 -12.91 0.77
CA GLY A 388 1.12 -13.89 1.75
C GLY A 388 0.22 -13.96 2.97
N PRO A 389 0.43 -14.96 3.84
CA PRO A 389 -0.53 -15.41 4.84
C PRO A 389 -0.81 -14.39 5.92
N GLY A 390 -2.06 -14.44 6.45
CA GLY A 390 -2.54 -13.57 7.51
C GLY A 390 -2.36 -14.12 8.94
N HIS A 391 -2.30 -15.44 9.15
CA HIS A 391 -2.20 -16.07 10.47
C HIS A 391 -1.11 -17.14 10.49
N ILE A 392 0.07 -16.79 11.03
CA ILE A 392 1.22 -17.70 11.11
C ILE A 392 1.88 -17.60 12.49
N PRO A 393 2.02 -18.69 13.24
CA PRO A 393 2.74 -18.67 14.50
C PRO A 393 4.24 -18.40 14.25
N MET A 394 4.88 -17.68 15.18
CA MET A 394 6.23 -17.14 15.04
C MET A 394 7.26 -18.12 14.47
N HIS A 395 7.24 -19.38 14.92
CA HIS A 395 8.22 -20.41 14.50
C HIS A 395 8.09 -20.86 13.04
N LYS A 396 6.96 -20.54 12.36
CA LYS A 396 6.73 -20.86 10.93
C LYS A 396 6.93 -19.65 10.00
N ILE A 397 7.17 -18.46 10.54
CA ILE A 397 7.22 -17.22 9.73
C ILE A 397 8.37 -17.25 8.73
N LYS A 398 9.59 -17.65 9.17
CA LYS A 398 10.73 -17.74 8.27
C LYS A 398 10.50 -18.73 7.14
N GLU A 399 9.89 -19.88 7.44
CA GLU A 399 9.55 -20.89 6.44
C GLU A 399 8.64 -20.31 5.34
N ASN A 400 7.64 -19.50 5.70
CA ASN A 400 6.77 -18.86 4.71
C ASN A 400 7.54 -17.93 3.77
N GLN A 401 8.49 -17.11 4.29
CA GLN A 401 9.33 -16.28 3.44
C GLN A 401 10.23 -17.13 2.54
N ASP A 402 10.89 -18.16 3.09
CA ASP A 402 11.78 -19.03 2.32
C ASP A 402 11.01 -19.76 1.19
N LEU A 403 9.78 -20.22 1.45
CA LEU A 403 8.93 -20.86 0.45
C LEU A 403 8.47 -19.89 -0.63
N ALA A 404 8.12 -18.65 -0.25
CA ALA A 404 7.76 -17.61 -1.22
C ALA A 404 8.96 -17.25 -2.12
N ASP A 405 10.14 -17.04 -1.55
CA ASP A 405 11.36 -16.77 -2.30
C ASP A 405 11.70 -17.92 -3.28
N PHE A 406 11.48 -19.15 -2.85
CA PHE A 406 11.78 -20.34 -3.65
C PHE A 406 10.77 -20.54 -4.80
N TYR A 407 9.47 -20.59 -4.49
CA TYR A 407 8.45 -20.86 -5.51
C TYR A 407 8.18 -19.67 -6.43
N CYS A 408 8.20 -18.45 -5.87
CA CYS A 408 7.90 -17.24 -6.60
C CYS A 408 9.16 -16.45 -7.02
N LYS A 409 10.36 -17.07 -6.92
CA LYS A 409 11.62 -16.56 -7.50
C LYS A 409 12.00 -15.17 -7.02
N GLU A 410 11.84 -14.93 -5.73
CA GLU A 410 12.10 -13.66 -5.05
C GLU A 410 11.24 -12.47 -5.56
N ALA A 411 10.09 -12.72 -6.25
CA ALA A 411 9.10 -11.68 -6.48
C ALA A 411 8.70 -11.04 -5.14
N PRO A 412 8.45 -9.72 -5.08
CA PRO A 412 8.13 -9.05 -3.83
C PRO A 412 7.01 -9.73 -3.07
N PHE A 413 7.24 -10.07 -1.80
CA PHE A 413 6.23 -10.66 -0.94
C PHE A 413 5.48 -9.57 -0.19
N TYR A 414 4.15 -9.65 -0.19
CA TYR A 414 3.22 -8.72 0.42
C TYR A 414 2.33 -9.46 1.40
N THR A 415 2.45 -9.20 2.71
CA THR A 415 1.78 -10.00 3.74
C THR A 415 0.76 -9.21 4.54
N LEU A 416 -0.33 -9.89 4.93
CA LEU A 416 -1.30 -9.41 5.90
C LEU A 416 -0.84 -9.80 7.31
N GLY A 417 0.01 -9.00 7.92
CA GLY A 417 0.69 -9.33 9.16
C GLY A 417 1.98 -10.11 8.91
N PRO A 418 2.08 -11.38 9.35
CA PRO A 418 1.02 -12.27 9.88
C PRO A 418 0.70 -12.08 11.38
N LEU A 419 -0.55 -12.36 11.74
CA LEU A 419 -0.97 -12.48 13.13
C LEU A 419 -0.32 -13.73 13.75
N THR A 420 0.41 -13.55 14.85
CA THR A 420 1.21 -14.61 15.50
C THR A 420 0.42 -15.45 16.49
N THR A 421 -0.78 -15.00 16.85
CA THR A 421 -1.74 -15.64 17.77
C THR A 421 -3.14 -15.12 17.51
N ASP A 422 -4.16 -15.92 17.81
CA ASP A 422 -5.57 -15.61 17.54
C ASP A 422 -6.35 -15.18 18.81
N ILE A 423 -5.68 -15.03 19.96
CA ILE A 423 -6.35 -14.83 21.27
C ILE A 423 -6.66 -13.38 21.61
N ALA A 424 -6.36 -12.41 20.74
CA ALA A 424 -6.37 -11.00 21.10
C ALA A 424 -7.27 -10.13 20.20
N PRO A 425 -8.59 -10.40 20.07
CA PRO A 425 -9.51 -9.49 19.41
C PRO A 425 -9.40 -8.07 19.94
N ALA A 426 -9.48 -7.07 19.09
CA ALA A 426 -9.23 -5.64 19.34
C ALA A 426 -7.73 -5.27 19.54
N TYR A 427 -6.83 -6.25 19.57
CA TYR A 427 -5.38 -6.07 19.60
C TYR A 427 -4.69 -6.74 18.40
N ASP A 428 -5.44 -7.07 17.36
CA ASP A 428 -4.93 -7.75 16.16
C ASP A 428 -3.82 -6.95 15.47
N HIS A 429 -3.86 -5.62 15.54
CA HIS A 429 -2.77 -4.75 15.06
C HIS A 429 -1.44 -5.00 15.80
N ILE A 430 -1.48 -5.37 17.09
CA ILE A 430 -0.28 -5.70 17.88
C ILE A 430 0.22 -7.10 17.51
N THR A 431 -0.66 -8.11 17.53
CA THR A 431 -0.29 -9.49 17.23
C THR A 431 0.26 -9.65 15.83
N SER A 432 -0.29 -8.90 14.88
CA SER A 432 0.17 -8.88 13.50
C SER A 432 1.45 -8.06 13.30
N ALA A 433 1.66 -6.97 14.04
CA ALA A 433 2.90 -6.20 13.96
C ALA A 433 4.12 -7.02 14.41
N ILE A 434 3.95 -7.91 15.38
CA ILE A 434 5.01 -8.86 15.80
C ILE A 434 5.43 -9.71 14.61
N GLY A 435 4.48 -10.34 13.92
CA GLY A 435 4.75 -11.17 12.76
C GLY A 435 5.23 -10.37 11.56
N ALA A 436 4.67 -9.18 11.35
CA ALA A 436 5.07 -8.27 10.28
C ALA A 436 6.54 -7.85 10.39
N ALA A 437 7.00 -7.45 11.58
CA ALA A 437 8.40 -7.12 11.82
C ALA A 437 9.31 -8.33 11.56
N GLN A 438 8.91 -9.51 12.01
CA GLN A 438 9.68 -10.74 11.84
C GLN A 438 9.75 -11.15 10.36
N ILE A 439 8.63 -11.21 9.64
CA ILE A 439 8.63 -11.66 8.26
C ILE A 439 9.35 -10.67 7.34
N ALA A 440 9.17 -9.37 7.57
CA ALA A 440 9.84 -8.34 6.79
C ALA A 440 11.36 -8.30 7.02
N SER A 441 11.83 -8.65 8.24
CA SER A 441 13.27 -8.83 8.49
C SER A 441 13.89 -9.97 7.68
N HIS A 442 13.08 -10.92 7.22
CA HIS A 442 13.50 -12.02 6.34
C HIS A 442 13.36 -11.71 4.84
N GLY A 443 12.68 -10.62 4.46
CA GLY A 443 12.62 -10.22 3.04
C GLY A 443 11.27 -9.74 2.52
N THR A 444 10.18 -9.87 3.27
CA THR A 444 8.88 -9.31 2.86
C THR A 444 9.03 -7.82 2.56
N ALA A 445 8.51 -7.42 1.40
CA ALA A 445 8.74 -6.10 0.82
C ALA A 445 7.64 -5.08 1.15
N MET A 446 6.41 -5.56 1.38
CA MET A 446 5.26 -4.73 1.72
C MET A 446 4.41 -5.43 2.79
N LEU A 447 3.85 -4.62 3.67
CA LEU A 447 2.98 -5.06 4.75
C LEU A 447 1.59 -4.44 4.57
N CYS A 448 0.56 -5.26 4.56
CA CYS A 448 -0.81 -4.78 4.72
C CYS A 448 -1.06 -4.46 6.19
N TYR A 449 -1.45 -3.24 6.48
CA TYR A 449 -1.75 -2.88 7.86
C TYR A 449 -2.96 -3.65 8.39
N VAL A 450 -2.97 -3.83 9.69
CA VAL A 450 -4.11 -4.34 10.47
C VAL A 450 -4.50 -3.28 11.48
N THR A 451 -5.79 -3.04 11.63
CA THR A 451 -6.32 -2.08 12.59
C THR A 451 -6.84 -2.78 13.86
N PRO A 452 -7.08 -2.05 14.97
CA PRO A 452 -7.71 -2.64 16.15
C PRO A 452 -9.07 -3.27 15.88
N LYS A 453 -9.72 -2.93 14.76
CA LYS A 453 -11.04 -3.44 14.35
C LYS A 453 -10.99 -4.63 13.40
N GLU A 454 -9.81 -5.18 13.13
CA GLU A 454 -9.71 -6.42 12.35
C GLU A 454 -10.62 -7.49 12.97
N HIS A 455 -11.33 -8.24 12.13
CA HIS A 455 -12.36 -9.23 12.52
C HIS A 455 -13.59 -8.68 13.27
N LEU A 456 -13.64 -7.38 13.64
CA LEU A 456 -14.69 -6.79 14.47
C LEU A 456 -15.56 -5.76 13.75
N GLY A 457 -15.01 -5.00 12.79
CA GLY A 457 -15.76 -3.95 12.11
C GLY A 457 -14.93 -3.10 11.15
N LEU A 458 -15.57 -2.09 10.55
CA LEU A 458 -14.89 -1.17 9.63
C LEU A 458 -14.10 -0.11 10.42
N PRO A 459 -12.86 0.19 10.01
CA PRO A 459 -12.04 1.21 10.66
C PRO A 459 -12.54 2.62 10.36
N ASN A 460 -12.49 3.49 11.37
CA ASN A 460 -12.58 4.94 11.21
C ASN A 460 -11.16 5.53 11.03
N LYS A 461 -11.05 6.87 10.92
CA LYS A 461 -9.76 7.53 10.73
C LYS A 461 -8.75 7.31 11.85
N ASP A 462 -9.21 7.19 13.10
CA ASP A 462 -8.32 6.95 14.26
C ASP A 462 -7.80 5.52 14.26
N ASP A 463 -8.62 4.56 13.88
CA ASP A 463 -8.21 3.17 13.67
C ASP A 463 -7.17 3.07 12.53
N VAL A 464 -7.35 3.86 11.46
CA VAL A 464 -6.39 3.96 10.34
C VAL A 464 -5.04 4.50 10.85
N ARG A 465 -5.05 5.58 11.65
CA ARG A 465 -3.83 6.11 12.29
C ARG A 465 -3.13 5.05 13.12
N GLU A 466 -3.87 4.39 14.02
CA GLU A 466 -3.31 3.35 14.91
C GLU A 466 -2.67 2.22 14.08
N GLY A 467 -3.36 1.74 13.05
CA GLY A 467 -2.86 0.70 12.17
C GLY A 467 -1.60 1.12 11.40
N VAL A 468 -1.61 2.31 10.77
CA VAL A 468 -0.46 2.80 10.00
C VAL A 468 0.76 2.98 10.90
N ILE A 469 0.62 3.64 12.05
CA ILE A 469 1.74 3.86 12.98
C ILE A 469 2.29 2.54 13.49
N THR A 470 1.44 1.60 13.88
CA THR A 470 1.84 0.27 14.34
C THR A 470 2.68 -0.44 13.26
N TYR A 471 2.25 -0.37 12.02
CA TYR A 471 2.96 -1.02 10.92
C TYR A 471 4.21 -0.26 10.47
N LYS A 472 4.26 1.07 10.62
CA LYS A 472 5.52 1.84 10.46
C LYS A 472 6.57 1.42 11.49
N ILE A 473 6.14 1.11 12.73
CA ILE A 473 7.05 0.56 13.75
C ILE A 473 7.58 -0.81 13.30
N ALA A 474 6.71 -1.71 12.83
CA ALA A 474 7.11 -3.04 12.36
C ALA A 474 8.06 -2.97 11.16
N ALA A 475 7.74 -2.13 10.16
CA ALA A 475 8.56 -1.91 8.97
C ALA A 475 9.94 -1.34 9.32
N HIS A 476 9.97 -0.32 10.18
CA HIS A 476 11.23 0.30 10.62
C HIS A 476 12.12 -0.70 11.38
N ALA A 477 11.55 -1.50 12.28
CA ALA A 477 12.28 -2.56 12.97
C ALA A 477 12.87 -3.60 11.99
N ALA A 478 12.15 -3.94 10.93
CA ALA A 478 12.63 -4.83 9.87
C ALA A 478 13.74 -4.17 9.04
N ASP A 479 13.62 -2.89 8.70
CA ASP A 479 14.64 -2.15 7.95
C ASP A 479 15.97 -2.05 8.72
N LEU A 480 15.90 -1.86 10.04
CA LEU A 480 17.07 -1.95 10.94
C LEU A 480 17.69 -3.35 10.90
N ALA A 481 16.88 -4.42 11.00
CA ALA A 481 17.35 -5.81 10.97
C ALA A 481 17.97 -6.19 9.62
N LYS A 482 17.46 -5.64 8.52
CA LYS A 482 18.02 -5.79 7.15
C LYS A 482 19.32 -5.00 6.97
N GLY A 483 19.67 -4.10 7.88
CA GLY A 483 20.85 -3.24 7.79
C GLY A 483 20.78 -2.22 6.64
N LEU A 484 19.59 -1.72 6.32
CA LEU A 484 19.42 -0.73 5.27
C LEU A 484 20.15 0.58 5.64
N LYS A 485 20.82 1.16 4.65
CA LYS A 485 21.57 2.41 4.82
C LYS A 485 20.65 3.53 5.34
N GLY A 486 21.08 4.21 6.42
CA GLY A 486 20.35 5.31 7.03
C GLY A 486 19.19 4.89 7.95
N ALA A 487 18.87 3.60 8.07
CA ALA A 487 17.76 3.13 8.91
C ALA A 487 17.93 3.52 10.38
N SER A 488 19.14 3.46 10.94
CA SER A 488 19.41 3.79 12.36
C SER A 488 19.47 5.29 12.66
N GLU A 489 19.59 6.16 11.67
CA GLU A 489 19.82 7.60 11.90
C GLU A 489 18.76 8.25 12.79
N ARG A 490 17.50 7.86 12.61
CA ARG A 490 16.37 8.38 13.39
C ARG A 490 16.38 7.86 14.83
N ASP A 491 16.71 6.58 15.04
CA ASP A 491 16.84 5.97 16.36
C ASP A 491 18.01 6.59 17.15
N ASP A 492 19.14 6.81 16.49
CA ASP A 492 20.30 7.45 17.10
C ASP A 492 19.98 8.89 17.52
N ALA A 493 19.29 9.66 16.65
CA ALA A 493 18.89 11.02 16.93
C ALA A 493 17.91 11.11 18.11
N ILE A 494 16.87 10.25 18.14
CA ILE A 494 15.89 10.25 19.23
C ILE A 494 16.50 9.76 20.54
N SER A 495 17.42 8.79 20.50
CA SER A 495 18.12 8.29 21.67
C SER A 495 19.05 9.36 22.26
N LYS A 496 19.78 10.12 21.41
CA LYS A 496 20.56 11.25 21.84
C LYS A 496 19.70 12.35 22.45
N ALA A 497 18.59 12.72 21.81
CA ALA A 497 17.66 13.71 22.31
C ALA A 497 17.09 13.30 23.68
N ARG A 498 16.76 12.01 23.88
CA ARG A 498 16.28 11.45 25.15
C ARG A 498 17.35 11.55 26.25
N PHE A 499 18.59 11.19 25.95
CA PHE A 499 19.69 11.30 26.89
C PHE A 499 19.96 12.73 27.32
N GLU A 500 19.80 13.69 26.41
CA GLU A 500 20.04 15.12 26.63
C GLU A 500 18.81 15.86 27.19
N PHE A 501 17.69 15.15 27.45
CA PHE A 501 16.41 15.74 27.87
C PHE A 501 15.85 16.80 26.92
N ARG A 502 16.17 16.71 25.64
CA ARG A 502 15.59 17.55 24.57
C ARG A 502 14.22 16.99 24.21
N TRP A 503 13.24 17.19 25.10
CA TRP A 503 11.90 16.60 25.01
C TRP A 503 11.19 16.92 23.70
N ILE A 504 11.27 18.16 23.26
CA ILE A 504 10.63 18.60 22.02
C ILE A 504 11.20 17.84 20.81
N ASP A 505 12.52 17.63 20.76
CA ASP A 505 13.15 16.86 19.71
C ASP A 505 12.72 15.38 19.75
N GLN A 506 12.59 14.79 20.94
CA GLN A 506 12.08 13.42 21.09
C GLN A 506 10.68 13.29 20.47
N PHE A 507 9.78 14.27 20.75
CA PHE A 507 8.43 14.24 20.20
C PHE A 507 8.46 14.40 18.68
N ASN A 508 9.19 15.39 18.17
CA ASN A 508 9.27 15.68 16.73
C ASN A 508 9.91 14.54 15.92
N LEU A 509 10.87 13.81 16.51
CA LEU A 509 11.49 12.64 15.92
C LEU A 509 10.62 11.38 15.99
N SER A 510 9.60 11.32 16.85
CA SER A 510 8.74 10.15 16.97
C SER A 510 7.85 9.95 15.73
N LEU A 511 7.34 8.74 15.53
CA LEU A 511 6.36 8.46 14.47
C LEU A 511 5.02 9.15 14.74
N ASP A 512 4.66 9.36 16.01
CA ASP A 512 3.48 10.07 16.46
C ASP A 512 3.84 11.15 17.48
N PRO A 513 4.21 12.35 17.01
CA PRO A 513 4.62 13.45 17.88
C PRO A 513 3.53 13.93 18.84
N GLU A 514 2.27 13.86 18.40
CA GLU A 514 1.12 14.33 19.18
C GLU A 514 0.89 13.43 20.38
N ARG A 515 0.80 12.11 20.16
CA ARG A 515 0.61 11.11 21.20
C ARG A 515 1.79 11.08 22.18
N ALA A 516 3.00 11.22 21.66
CA ALA A 516 4.20 11.29 22.49
C ALA A 516 4.16 12.49 23.45
N ARG A 517 3.75 13.66 22.98
CA ARG A 517 3.58 14.87 23.79
C ARG A 517 2.43 14.71 24.79
N GLU A 518 1.28 14.23 24.35
CA GLU A 518 0.10 14.02 25.22
C GLU A 518 0.46 13.15 26.42
N TYR A 519 1.06 12.00 26.20
CA TYR A 519 1.43 11.07 27.28
C TYR A 519 2.49 11.64 28.22
N HIS A 520 3.42 12.42 27.70
CA HIS A 520 4.40 13.12 28.54
C HIS A 520 3.74 14.18 29.40
N ASP A 521 2.85 15.00 28.83
CA ASP A 521 2.23 16.13 29.51
C ASP A 521 1.15 15.70 30.52
N GLU A 522 0.47 14.55 30.30
CA GLU A 522 -0.55 13.99 31.19
C GLU A 522 -0.02 13.80 32.62
N THR A 523 1.22 13.37 32.78
CA THR A 523 1.84 13.10 34.08
C THR A 523 2.55 14.30 34.70
N LEU A 524 2.70 15.40 33.97
CA LEU A 524 3.47 16.59 34.35
C LEU A 524 2.61 17.86 34.27
N PRO A 525 1.70 18.09 35.23
CA PRO A 525 0.68 19.16 35.13
C PRO A 525 1.25 20.58 35.26
N LYS A 526 2.53 20.77 35.68
CA LYS A 526 3.18 22.08 35.76
C LYS A 526 4.10 22.30 34.55
N GLU A 527 3.97 23.46 33.88
CA GLU A 527 4.82 23.83 32.74
C GLU A 527 6.32 23.75 33.04
N SER A 528 6.74 24.13 34.25
CA SER A 528 8.13 24.03 34.69
C SER A 528 8.63 22.58 34.81
N ALA A 529 7.75 21.61 35.05
CA ALA A 529 8.09 20.20 35.13
C ALA A 529 8.21 19.56 33.74
N LYS A 530 7.49 20.06 32.74
CA LYS A 530 7.50 19.56 31.35
C LYS A 530 8.86 19.73 30.64
N VAL A 531 9.67 20.67 31.10
CA VAL A 531 11.03 20.96 30.58
C VAL A 531 12.13 20.50 31.54
N ALA A 532 11.79 19.76 32.59
CA ALA A 532 12.73 19.35 33.61
C ALA A 532 13.72 18.30 33.08
N HIS A 533 14.96 18.37 33.60
CA HIS A 533 16.04 17.45 33.28
C HIS A 533 15.98 16.15 34.08
N PHE A 534 14.78 15.55 34.20
CA PHE A 534 14.61 14.24 34.82
C PHE A 534 13.48 13.46 34.12
N CYS A 535 13.56 12.14 34.19
CA CYS A 535 12.53 11.25 33.71
C CYS A 535 11.64 10.83 34.88
N SER A 536 10.31 10.95 34.74
CA SER A 536 9.34 10.55 35.77
C SER A 536 9.20 9.03 35.93
N THR A 537 9.80 8.23 35.04
CA THR A 537 9.76 6.76 35.12
C THR A 537 10.82 6.25 36.09
N VAL A 538 10.44 5.28 36.92
CA VAL A 538 11.32 4.66 37.94
C VAL A 538 12.47 3.82 37.39
N SER A 539 12.48 3.57 36.06
CA SER A 539 13.44 2.66 35.41
C SER A 539 14.60 3.36 34.69
N TYR A 540 14.59 4.68 34.56
CA TYR A 540 15.64 5.43 33.87
C TYR A 540 16.28 6.46 34.79
N THR A 541 17.46 6.15 35.28
CA THR A 541 18.37 7.13 35.88
C THR A 541 19.46 7.44 34.87
N HIS A 542 19.47 8.67 34.36
CA HIS A 542 20.57 9.15 33.56
C HIS A 542 21.67 9.67 34.48
N LEU A 543 22.80 8.97 34.54
CA LEU A 543 24.03 9.51 35.10
C LEU A 543 24.73 10.31 33.99
N ARG A 544 24.82 11.60 34.16
CA ARG A 544 25.68 12.48 33.36
C ARG A 544 27.09 12.50 33.92
#